data_1f9b7d06d8df465cfe9d6fa2831dd080
#
_entry.id   1f9b7d06d8df465cfe9d6fa2831dd080
#
_cell.length_a   1.000
_cell.length_b   1.000
_cell.length_c   1.000
_cell.angle_alpha   90.00
_cell.angle_beta   90.00
_cell.angle_gamma   90.00
#
_symmetry.space_group_name_H-M   'P 1'
#
loop_
_entity.id
_entity.type
_entity.pdbx_description
1 polymer ?
#
loop_
_entity_poly.entity_id
_entity_poly.type
_entity_poly.pdbx_seq_one_letter_code
_entity_poly.pdbx_strand_id
1 'polypeptide(L)'
;MQYDSPVASADLQETLTTANISDSTVDAISTLLGLDTVETVGVAGITGSTVLLPTEGAVDVVNGVVAGAENDLVVLDLAAAEAAGARAYVLQSDANLVVNLQGQSAAPAVQAFAALAADVAVAADSDIQLVVATGNGDDIITVNGDQNTLIDAGDGNDTIVTGNGNNTVIAGAGNNNVKTGTGNDTVVLSGIAHADVVDTGTGFDVVQLDGSRDDYNFAAGSNSSVNLTSAAEGVGQTASITNAELLTFVNGDQVETVALVQNEAEAAALRLYQGLLGRDADLEGVKSFVNAVNEGTSLTDIANAFLNSTEFAGAVNTANIGDLYQTLLGRDADETGSEAFQALLANGGSLADVAAAIAVSEEAQALDQSNGDFVRDLYSNALGREADDAGLDAWVSALFNGASRADVAKGIVGSAEAATKSDADFIDALYQTALDRTADDAGKAGWLAVLENGGSHADVALGIVGSAEGIDNNDNVVVLHGQV
;
A
#
# COMPACT_ATOMS: atom_id res chain seq x y z
N MET A 1 -40.43 -2.61 -16.17
CA MET A 1 -40.47 -4.00 -16.71
C MET A 1 -41.14 -4.88 -15.67
N GLN A 2 -41.99 -5.80 -16.11
CA GLN A 2 -42.60 -6.75 -15.19
C GLN A 2 -41.73 -7.97 -15.20
N TYR A 3 -41.04 -8.23 -14.10
CA TYR A 3 -40.11 -9.37 -13.98
C TYR A 3 -40.90 -10.59 -13.47
N ASP A 4 -41.76 -11.17 -14.31
CA ASP A 4 -42.57 -12.36 -13.97
C ASP A 4 -41.79 -13.69 -14.15
N SER A 5 -40.54 -13.62 -14.63
CA SER A 5 -39.62 -14.73 -14.83
C SER A 5 -38.17 -14.29 -14.62
N PRO A 6 -37.22 -15.23 -14.35
CA PRO A 6 -35.82 -14.91 -14.29
C PRO A 6 -35.35 -14.20 -15.57
N VAL A 7 -34.45 -13.22 -15.39
CA VAL A 7 -33.83 -12.40 -16.47
C VAL A 7 -32.55 -13.06 -16.94
N ALA A 8 -32.21 -12.97 -18.22
CA ALA A 8 -30.94 -13.45 -18.71
C ALA A 8 -29.78 -12.61 -18.07
N SER A 9 -28.74 -13.28 -17.65
CA SER A 9 -27.58 -12.60 -17.00
C SER A 9 -26.98 -11.50 -17.87
N ALA A 10 -26.89 -11.73 -19.18
CA ALA A 10 -26.43 -10.72 -20.14
C ALA A 10 -27.32 -9.47 -20.21
N ASP A 11 -28.65 -9.62 -20.10
CA ASP A 11 -29.60 -8.50 -20.13
C ASP A 11 -29.48 -7.68 -18.83
N LEU A 12 -29.25 -8.34 -17.68
CA LEU A 12 -28.98 -7.64 -16.43
C LEU A 12 -27.65 -6.88 -16.51
N GLN A 13 -26.60 -7.50 -17.01
CA GLN A 13 -25.29 -6.89 -17.15
C GLN A 13 -25.34 -5.64 -18.04
N GLU A 14 -26.05 -5.69 -19.19
CA GLU A 14 -26.31 -4.51 -20.03
C GLU A 14 -27.07 -3.41 -19.27
N THR A 15 -28.03 -3.79 -18.43
CA THR A 15 -28.77 -2.83 -17.61
C THR A 15 -27.88 -2.16 -16.56
N LEU A 16 -27.00 -2.92 -15.89
CA LEU A 16 -26.08 -2.40 -14.88
C LEU A 16 -25.06 -1.44 -15.48
N THR A 17 -24.50 -1.74 -16.66
CA THR A 17 -23.53 -0.84 -17.33
C THR A 17 -24.16 0.48 -17.81
N THR A 18 -25.48 0.57 -17.88
CA THR A 18 -26.19 1.82 -18.19
C THR A 18 -26.73 2.54 -16.95
N ALA A 19 -26.60 1.94 -15.80
CA ALA A 19 -26.97 2.51 -14.53
C ALA A 19 -25.95 3.59 -14.09
N ASN A 20 -26.38 4.56 -13.30
CA ASN A 20 -25.48 5.56 -12.72
C ASN A 20 -24.86 5.01 -11.43
N ILE A 21 -23.99 4.02 -11.57
CA ILE A 21 -23.23 3.39 -10.51
C ILE A 21 -21.78 3.21 -10.98
N SER A 22 -20.83 3.09 -10.07
CA SER A 22 -19.41 2.92 -10.39
C SER A 22 -19.14 1.60 -11.13
N ASP A 23 -18.11 1.58 -11.98
CA ASP A 23 -17.68 0.35 -12.67
C ASP A 23 -17.32 -0.74 -11.65
N SER A 24 -16.71 -0.39 -10.53
CA SER A 24 -16.39 -1.30 -9.44
C SER A 24 -17.65 -1.94 -8.83
N THR A 25 -18.74 -1.19 -8.71
CA THR A 25 -20.03 -1.69 -8.23
C THR A 25 -20.67 -2.67 -9.24
N VAL A 26 -20.57 -2.36 -10.54
CA VAL A 26 -21.02 -3.28 -11.62
C VAL A 26 -20.27 -4.61 -11.54
N ASP A 27 -18.95 -4.56 -11.39
CA ASP A 27 -18.09 -5.75 -11.29
C ASP A 27 -18.40 -6.55 -10.01
N ALA A 28 -18.61 -5.86 -8.89
CA ALA A 28 -19.00 -6.49 -7.64
C ALA A 28 -20.33 -7.24 -7.75
N ILE A 29 -21.36 -6.63 -8.34
CA ILE A 29 -22.66 -7.28 -8.59
C ILE A 29 -22.48 -8.47 -9.53
N SER A 30 -21.71 -8.31 -10.60
CA SER A 30 -21.46 -9.36 -11.60
C SER A 30 -20.81 -10.59 -10.97
N THR A 31 -19.83 -10.38 -10.10
CA THR A 31 -19.14 -11.45 -9.38
C THR A 31 -20.04 -12.07 -8.30
N LEU A 32 -20.71 -11.25 -7.47
CA LEU A 32 -21.59 -11.69 -6.41
C LEU A 32 -22.71 -12.59 -6.93
N LEU A 33 -23.28 -12.26 -8.08
CA LEU A 33 -24.36 -13.01 -8.72
C LEU A 33 -23.87 -14.08 -9.72
N GLY A 34 -22.57 -14.09 -10.03
CA GLY A 34 -21.96 -15.02 -10.98
C GLY A 34 -22.46 -14.84 -12.41
N LEU A 35 -22.69 -13.58 -12.86
CA LEU A 35 -23.35 -13.27 -14.14
C LEU A 35 -22.64 -13.87 -15.36
N ASP A 36 -21.34 -14.13 -15.27
CA ASP A 36 -20.55 -14.78 -16.33
C ASP A 36 -20.76 -16.30 -16.39
N THR A 37 -21.33 -16.91 -15.35
CA THR A 37 -21.44 -18.36 -15.20
C THR A 37 -22.87 -18.90 -15.17
N VAL A 38 -23.83 -18.07 -14.74
CA VAL A 38 -25.24 -18.41 -14.67
C VAL A 38 -25.98 -17.88 -15.90
N GLU A 39 -26.96 -18.64 -16.40
CA GLU A 39 -27.74 -18.23 -17.58
C GLU A 39 -28.79 -17.17 -17.21
N THR A 40 -29.37 -17.27 -16.02
CA THR A 40 -30.47 -16.40 -15.58
C THR A 40 -30.36 -16.08 -14.09
N VAL A 41 -30.86 -14.92 -13.71
CA VAL A 41 -30.93 -14.41 -12.32
C VAL A 41 -32.35 -14.00 -11.98
N GLY A 42 -32.69 -14.09 -10.68
CA GLY A 42 -33.97 -13.65 -10.16
C GLY A 42 -33.95 -12.13 -9.91
N VAL A 43 -34.74 -11.39 -10.68
CA VAL A 43 -34.81 -9.93 -10.57
C VAL A 43 -36.16 -9.51 -10.02
N ALA A 44 -36.14 -8.74 -8.91
CA ALA A 44 -37.32 -8.03 -8.42
C ALA A 44 -37.27 -6.57 -8.91
N GLY A 45 -38.41 -6.06 -9.35
CA GLY A 45 -38.57 -4.65 -9.71
C GLY A 45 -38.97 -3.78 -8.53
N ILE A 46 -39.02 -2.46 -8.75
CA ILE A 46 -39.54 -1.51 -7.77
C ILE A 46 -40.62 -0.64 -8.39
N THR A 47 -41.67 -0.31 -7.64
CA THR A 47 -42.73 0.61 -8.06
C THR A 47 -43.08 1.54 -6.90
N GLY A 48 -42.84 2.83 -7.09
CA GLY A 48 -42.92 3.77 -5.98
C GLY A 48 -41.86 3.42 -4.92
N SER A 49 -42.27 3.12 -3.71
CA SER A 49 -41.41 2.71 -2.60
C SER A 49 -41.47 1.20 -2.30
N THR A 50 -42.19 0.41 -3.10
CA THR A 50 -42.47 -1.01 -2.83
C THR A 50 -41.80 -1.93 -3.84
N VAL A 51 -41.16 -2.99 -3.34
CA VAL A 51 -40.58 -4.03 -4.18
C VAL A 51 -41.67 -4.94 -4.75
N LEU A 52 -41.57 -5.21 -6.04
CA LEU A 52 -42.41 -6.17 -6.76
C LEU A 52 -41.63 -7.48 -6.91
N LEU A 53 -41.93 -8.45 -6.09
CA LEU A 53 -41.35 -9.79 -6.19
C LEU A 53 -41.87 -10.53 -7.42
N PRO A 54 -41.06 -11.36 -8.10
CA PRO A 54 -41.51 -12.26 -9.13
C PRO A 54 -42.50 -13.29 -8.55
N THR A 55 -43.40 -13.79 -9.38
CA THR A 55 -44.40 -14.77 -8.96
C THR A 55 -43.80 -16.15 -8.68
N GLU A 56 -42.66 -16.45 -9.26
CA GLU A 56 -41.91 -17.70 -9.08
C GLU A 56 -40.40 -17.46 -9.11
N GLY A 57 -39.65 -18.26 -8.35
CA GLY A 57 -38.18 -18.21 -8.29
C GLY A 57 -37.61 -17.46 -7.10
N ALA A 58 -36.30 -17.55 -6.93
CA ALA A 58 -35.55 -16.76 -5.93
C ALA A 58 -35.37 -15.33 -6.43
N VAL A 59 -35.10 -14.41 -5.50
CA VAL A 59 -34.68 -13.04 -5.81
C VAL A 59 -33.21 -12.91 -5.51
N ASP A 60 -32.40 -12.60 -6.53
CA ASP A 60 -30.98 -12.36 -6.39
C ASP A 60 -30.68 -10.86 -6.33
N VAL A 61 -31.43 -10.05 -7.09
CA VAL A 61 -31.24 -8.61 -7.18
C VAL A 61 -32.59 -7.85 -7.22
N VAL A 62 -32.63 -6.72 -6.53
CA VAL A 62 -33.66 -5.69 -6.69
C VAL A 62 -33.10 -4.61 -7.59
N ASN A 63 -33.72 -4.39 -8.76
CA ASN A 63 -33.24 -3.39 -9.72
C ASN A 63 -34.39 -2.53 -10.22
N GLY A 64 -34.21 -1.21 -10.17
CA GLY A 64 -35.17 -0.28 -10.74
C GLY A 64 -34.95 1.18 -10.36
N VAL A 65 -35.75 2.02 -11.03
CA VAL A 65 -35.78 3.47 -10.75
C VAL A 65 -36.85 3.77 -9.75
N VAL A 66 -36.47 4.38 -8.63
CA VAL A 66 -37.39 4.85 -7.59
C VAL A 66 -37.89 6.23 -7.99
N ALA A 67 -39.20 6.36 -8.13
CA ALA A 67 -39.82 7.62 -8.53
C ALA A 67 -39.90 8.58 -7.32
N GLY A 68 -39.40 9.78 -7.50
CA GLY A 68 -39.47 10.91 -6.59
C GLY A 68 -38.88 12.14 -7.26
N ALA A 69 -39.22 13.32 -6.77
CA ALA A 69 -38.55 14.55 -7.20
C ALA A 69 -37.30 14.78 -6.32
N GLU A 70 -36.38 15.52 -6.82
CA GLU A 70 -35.22 16.01 -6.05
C GLU A 70 -35.67 16.57 -4.69
N ASN A 71 -35.03 16.14 -3.61
CA ASN A 71 -35.36 16.44 -2.20
C ASN A 71 -36.66 15.78 -1.65
N ASP A 72 -37.37 14.96 -2.40
CA ASP A 72 -38.43 14.12 -1.83
C ASP A 72 -37.81 12.98 -1.01
N LEU A 73 -38.32 12.74 0.19
CA LEU A 73 -37.86 11.61 1.00
C LEU A 73 -38.70 10.37 0.70
N VAL A 74 -38.08 9.32 0.19
CA VAL A 74 -38.71 8.04 -0.16
C VAL A 74 -38.20 6.92 0.74
N VAL A 75 -39.03 6.43 1.64
CA VAL A 75 -38.71 5.29 2.50
C VAL A 75 -39.03 4.00 1.76
N LEU A 76 -38.04 3.13 1.58
CA LEU A 76 -38.18 1.89 0.84
C LEU A 76 -38.53 0.73 1.77
N ASP A 77 -39.53 -0.07 1.36
CA ASP A 77 -39.86 -1.34 2.02
C ASP A 77 -39.19 -2.49 1.28
N LEU A 78 -38.03 -2.90 1.79
CA LEU A 78 -37.17 -3.94 1.22
C LEU A 78 -37.32 -5.29 1.94
N ALA A 79 -38.06 -5.37 3.01
CA ALA A 79 -38.15 -6.55 3.89
C ALA A 79 -38.57 -7.84 3.13
N ALA A 80 -39.46 -7.71 2.17
CA ALA A 80 -39.89 -8.85 1.36
C ALA A 80 -38.77 -9.36 0.42
N ALA A 81 -37.95 -8.47 -0.14
CA ALA A 81 -36.79 -8.84 -0.96
C ALA A 81 -35.67 -9.46 -0.13
N GLU A 82 -35.39 -8.90 1.04
CA GLU A 82 -34.46 -9.50 2.01
C GLU A 82 -34.88 -10.93 2.37
N ALA A 83 -36.15 -11.12 2.74
CA ALA A 83 -36.69 -12.44 3.06
C ALA A 83 -36.67 -13.41 1.89
N ALA A 84 -36.71 -12.92 0.65
CA ALA A 84 -36.59 -13.70 -0.57
C ALA A 84 -35.14 -14.03 -0.97
N GLY A 85 -34.13 -13.46 -0.29
CA GLY A 85 -32.72 -13.75 -0.45
C GLY A 85 -31.95 -12.79 -1.37
N ALA A 86 -32.48 -11.61 -1.67
CA ALA A 86 -31.79 -10.61 -2.47
C ALA A 86 -30.43 -10.21 -1.86
N ARG A 87 -29.40 -10.19 -2.71
CA ARG A 87 -28.01 -9.85 -2.32
C ARG A 87 -27.49 -8.62 -3.02
N ALA A 88 -28.22 -8.09 -4.00
CA ALA A 88 -27.89 -6.84 -4.68
C ALA A 88 -29.13 -5.94 -4.74
N TYR A 89 -28.94 -4.66 -4.48
CA TYR A 89 -29.98 -3.61 -4.54
C TYR A 89 -29.46 -2.45 -5.37
N VAL A 90 -30.01 -2.26 -6.56
CA VAL A 90 -29.69 -1.15 -7.47
C VAL A 90 -30.91 -0.24 -7.57
N LEU A 91 -30.88 0.84 -6.79
CA LEU A 91 -32.03 1.66 -6.44
C LEU A 91 -31.82 3.09 -6.96
N GLN A 92 -31.85 3.28 -8.27
CA GLN A 92 -31.58 4.57 -8.89
C GLN A 92 -32.68 5.60 -8.59
N SER A 93 -32.29 6.80 -8.15
CA SER A 93 -33.21 7.90 -7.87
C SER A 93 -32.51 9.26 -7.89
N ASP A 94 -33.27 10.31 -8.17
CA ASP A 94 -32.87 11.69 -7.86
C ASP A 94 -33.53 12.17 -6.53
N ALA A 95 -34.36 11.34 -5.91
CA ALA A 95 -34.97 11.59 -4.62
C ALA A 95 -34.11 11.00 -3.49
N ASN A 96 -34.21 11.58 -2.30
CA ASN A 96 -33.53 11.11 -1.09
C ASN A 96 -34.14 9.77 -0.65
N LEU A 97 -33.37 8.70 -0.68
CA LEU A 97 -33.81 7.37 -0.31
C LEU A 97 -33.53 7.06 1.17
N VAL A 98 -34.44 6.34 1.80
CA VAL A 98 -34.16 5.68 3.08
C VAL A 98 -34.13 4.18 2.85
N VAL A 99 -32.92 3.62 2.89
CA VAL A 99 -32.63 2.19 2.74
C VAL A 99 -32.25 1.65 4.11
N ASN A 100 -32.98 0.62 4.57
CA ASN A 100 -32.68 -0.05 5.82
C ASN A 100 -32.73 -1.56 5.61
N LEU A 101 -31.56 -2.20 5.69
CA LEU A 101 -31.40 -3.64 5.57
C LEU A 101 -30.96 -4.20 6.93
N GLN A 102 -31.59 -5.30 7.34
CA GLN A 102 -31.29 -5.92 8.64
C GLN A 102 -30.10 -6.87 8.57
N GLY A 103 -29.64 -7.16 7.36
CA GLY A 103 -28.54 -8.07 7.10
C GLY A 103 -28.95 -9.54 7.14
N GLN A 104 -28.23 -10.32 6.39
CA GLN A 104 -28.41 -11.77 6.36
C GLN A 104 -27.34 -12.43 7.22
N SER A 105 -27.70 -13.51 7.88
CA SER A 105 -26.74 -14.42 8.51
C SER A 105 -25.77 -14.91 7.45
N ALA A 106 -24.46 -14.78 7.67
CA ALA A 106 -23.41 -15.04 6.70
C ALA A 106 -23.71 -16.23 5.77
N ALA A 107 -23.97 -15.94 4.50
CA ALA A 107 -23.97 -16.95 3.45
C ALA A 107 -22.51 -17.41 3.20
N PRO A 108 -22.28 -18.65 2.71
CA PRO A 108 -20.91 -19.08 2.44
C PRO A 108 -20.26 -18.15 1.42
N ALA A 109 -19.07 -17.65 1.76
CA ALA A 109 -18.27 -16.75 0.99
C ALA A 109 -18.08 -17.23 -0.47
N VAL A 110 -18.27 -16.33 -1.42
CA VAL A 110 -17.89 -16.54 -2.83
C VAL A 110 -16.49 -15.97 -3.00
N GLN A 111 -15.62 -16.69 -3.68
CA GLN A 111 -14.16 -16.45 -3.71
C GLN A 111 -13.75 -15.01 -4.04
N ALA A 112 -12.66 -14.59 -3.39
CA ALA A 112 -12.02 -13.30 -3.42
C ALA A 112 -11.98 -12.60 -4.80
N PHE A 113 -12.30 -11.32 -4.80
CA PHE A 113 -12.04 -10.42 -5.90
C PHE A 113 -10.54 -10.27 -6.13
N ALA A 114 -10.06 -10.71 -7.28
CA ALA A 114 -8.75 -10.29 -7.77
C ALA A 114 -8.86 -8.82 -8.20
N ALA A 115 -8.09 -7.95 -7.53
CA ALA A 115 -7.81 -6.57 -7.85
C ALA A 115 -8.88 -5.89 -8.75
N LEU A 116 -9.82 -5.21 -8.15
CA LEU A 116 -10.60 -4.18 -8.84
C LEU A 116 -9.63 -3.15 -9.42
N ALA A 117 -9.94 -2.70 -10.64
CA ALA A 117 -9.15 -1.73 -11.38
C ALA A 117 -8.77 -0.50 -10.51
N ALA A 118 -7.76 0.23 -10.94
CA ALA A 118 -7.06 1.33 -10.24
C ALA A 118 -7.93 2.43 -9.58
N ASP A 119 -9.25 2.41 -9.76
CA ASP A 119 -10.16 3.42 -9.23
C ASP A 119 -10.57 3.22 -7.75
N VAL A 120 -10.43 2.00 -7.20
CA VAL A 120 -10.75 1.73 -5.77
C VAL A 120 -9.77 0.71 -5.23
N ALA A 121 -8.98 1.11 -4.23
CA ALA A 121 -8.14 0.18 -3.47
C ALA A 121 -9.01 -0.61 -2.48
N VAL A 122 -9.85 -1.50 -2.98
CA VAL A 122 -10.61 -2.42 -2.12
C VAL A 122 -9.62 -3.36 -1.46
N ALA A 123 -9.69 -3.46 -0.13
CA ALA A 123 -8.90 -4.44 0.60
C ALA A 123 -9.12 -5.84 -0.03
N ALA A 124 -8.04 -6.47 -0.47
CA ALA A 124 -8.05 -7.68 -1.29
C ALA A 124 -8.70 -8.92 -0.64
N ASP A 125 -9.19 -8.79 0.59
CA ASP A 125 -9.66 -9.88 1.45
C ASP A 125 -11.18 -9.91 1.71
N SER A 126 -11.97 -9.05 1.04
CA SER A 126 -13.42 -9.01 1.31
C SER A 126 -14.24 -9.78 0.26
N ASP A 127 -14.70 -10.95 0.63
CA ASP A 127 -15.78 -11.64 -0.10
C ASP A 127 -17.07 -10.84 0.09
N ILE A 128 -17.41 -9.96 -0.86
CA ILE A 128 -18.64 -9.17 -0.83
C ILE A 128 -19.84 -10.11 -0.82
N GLN A 129 -20.75 -9.91 0.13
CA GLN A 129 -21.95 -10.74 0.34
C GLN A 129 -23.25 -9.96 0.06
N LEU A 130 -23.17 -8.62 0.10
CA LEU A 130 -24.28 -7.74 -0.16
C LEU A 130 -23.79 -6.49 -0.91
N VAL A 131 -24.53 -6.06 -1.93
CA VAL A 131 -24.28 -4.80 -2.63
C VAL A 131 -25.52 -3.91 -2.56
N VAL A 132 -25.31 -2.64 -2.25
CA VAL A 132 -26.36 -1.61 -2.25
C VAL A 132 -25.85 -0.43 -3.07
N ALA A 133 -26.58 -0.06 -4.11
CA ALA A 133 -26.30 1.14 -4.89
C ALA A 133 -27.56 2.01 -4.95
N THR A 134 -27.39 3.31 -4.66
CA THR A 134 -28.46 4.31 -4.70
C THR A 134 -28.22 5.31 -5.85
N GLY A 135 -28.76 6.48 -5.80
CA GLY A 135 -28.72 7.45 -6.90
C GLY A 135 -28.07 8.78 -6.52
N ASN A 136 -28.67 9.89 -6.96
CA ASN A 136 -28.12 11.22 -6.76
C ASN A 136 -28.78 12.00 -5.63
N GLY A 137 -29.59 11.39 -4.79
CA GLY A 137 -30.28 12.03 -3.66
C GLY A 137 -29.43 12.06 -2.39
N ASP A 138 -29.81 12.92 -1.43
CA ASP A 138 -29.24 12.86 -0.07
C ASP A 138 -29.78 11.62 0.66
N ASP A 139 -29.07 10.51 0.60
CA ASP A 139 -29.57 9.21 0.98
C ASP A 139 -29.26 8.85 2.45
N ILE A 140 -30.13 8.06 3.05
CA ILE A 140 -29.90 7.47 4.38
C ILE A 140 -29.86 5.96 4.21
N ILE A 141 -28.66 5.41 4.28
CA ILE A 141 -28.41 3.99 4.05
C ILE A 141 -27.95 3.36 5.37
N THR A 142 -28.71 2.37 5.83
CA THR A 142 -28.33 1.59 7.01
C THR A 142 -28.35 0.11 6.65
N VAL A 143 -27.20 -0.54 6.79
CA VAL A 143 -27.06 -1.97 6.61
C VAL A 143 -26.54 -2.58 7.91
N ASN A 144 -27.35 -3.37 8.57
CA ASN A 144 -26.95 -4.07 9.78
C ASN A 144 -26.41 -5.48 9.45
N GLY A 145 -25.85 -6.16 10.45
CA GLY A 145 -25.37 -7.54 10.32
C GLY A 145 -23.86 -7.66 10.26
N ASP A 146 -23.40 -8.88 10.00
CA ASP A 146 -21.96 -9.23 10.03
C ASP A 146 -21.43 -9.60 8.62
N GLN A 147 -22.20 -9.35 7.57
CA GLN A 147 -21.82 -9.61 6.18
C GLN A 147 -20.94 -8.50 5.64
N ASN A 148 -20.01 -8.86 4.76
CA ASN A 148 -19.20 -7.89 4.01
C ASN A 148 -20.09 -7.22 2.95
N THR A 149 -20.23 -5.91 3.06
CA THR A 149 -21.14 -5.11 2.24
C THR A 149 -20.37 -4.10 1.39
N LEU A 150 -20.75 -3.97 0.11
CA LEU A 150 -20.38 -2.83 -0.71
C LEU A 150 -21.58 -1.88 -0.82
N ILE A 151 -21.36 -0.61 -0.48
CA ILE A 151 -22.34 0.48 -0.66
C ILE A 151 -21.75 1.48 -1.65
N ASP A 152 -22.53 1.81 -2.68
CA ASP A 152 -22.26 2.90 -3.64
C ASP A 152 -23.42 3.89 -3.49
N ALA A 153 -23.16 4.99 -2.78
CA ALA A 153 -24.21 5.93 -2.43
C ALA A 153 -24.56 6.92 -3.55
N GLY A 154 -23.63 7.08 -4.52
CA GLY A 154 -23.83 8.00 -5.64
C GLY A 154 -23.48 9.45 -5.30
N ASP A 155 -24.17 10.40 -5.93
CA ASP A 155 -24.00 11.83 -5.65
C ASP A 155 -25.05 12.29 -4.63
N GLY A 156 -24.66 13.10 -3.65
CA GLY A 156 -25.57 13.61 -2.63
C GLY A 156 -24.87 13.82 -1.29
N ASN A 157 -25.63 14.32 -0.29
CA ASN A 157 -25.07 14.41 1.07
C ASN A 157 -25.58 13.22 1.88
N ASP A 158 -24.85 12.13 1.84
CA ASP A 158 -25.32 10.84 2.30
C ASP A 158 -25.03 10.58 3.77
N THR A 159 -25.91 9.85 4.40
CA THR A 159 -25.68 9.29 5.74
C THR A 159 -25.67 7.79 5.66
N ILE A 160 -24.49 7.21 5.86
CA ILE A 160 -24.24 5.79 5.64
C ILE A 160 -23.79 5.14 6.94
N VAL A 161 -24.47 4.06 7.31
CA VAL A 161 -24.10 3.24 8.47
C VAL A 161 -24.03 1.78 8.05
N THR A 162 -22.88 1.14 8.25
CA THR A 162 -22.75 -0.31 8.07
C THR A 162 -22.68 -1.06 9.40
N GLY A 163 -22.88 -2.37 9.35
CA GLY A 163 -22.73 -3.27 10.50
C GLY A 163 -21.28 -3.73 10.67
N ASN A 164 -21.12 -4.94 11.22
CA ASN A 164 -19.83 -5.60 11.30
C ASN A 164 -19.48 -6.25 9.96
N GLY A 165 -18.29 -6.78 9.82
CA GLY A 165 -17.80 -7.33 8.54
C GLY A 165 -16.90 -6.33 7.82
N ASN A 166 -16.19 -6.79 6.80
CA ASN A 166 -15.27 -5.93 6.04
C ASN A 166 -16.09 -5.22 4.95
N ASN A 167 -16.41 -3.95 5.17
CA ASN A 167 -17.30 -3.20 4.30
C ASN A 167 -16.51 -2.28 3.38
N THR A 168 -17.06 -2.05 2.19
CA THR A 168 -16.58 -1.03 1.27
C THR A 168 -17.69 -0.01 1.06
N VAL A 169 -17.40 1.27 1.32
CA VAL A 169 -18.34 2.38 1.12
C VAL A 169 -17.77 3.33 0.11
N ILE A 170 -18.40 3.45 -1.05
CA ILE A 170 -18.16 4.49 -2.05
C ILE A 170 -19.18 5.59 -1.73
N ALA A 171 -18.70 6.64 -1.08
CA ALA A 171 -19.58 7.70 -0.60
C ALA A 171 -20.04 8.65 -1.70
N GLY A 172 -19.27 8.71 -2.82
CA GLY A 172 -19.61 9.59 -3.92
C GLY A 172 -19.30 11.06 -3.67
N ALA A 173 -19.93 11.94 -4.46
CA ALA A 173 -19.74 13.37 -4.36
C ALA A 173 -20.77 14.01 -3.40
N GLY A 174 -20.32 14.96 -2.58
CA GLY A 174 -21.17 15.67 -1.61
C GLY A 174 -20.59 15.66 -0.20
N ASN A 175 -21.36 16.12 0.77
CA ASN A 175 -20.92 16.13 2.16
C ASN A 175 -21.47 14.90 2.87
N ASN A 176 -20.66 13.88 2.99
CA ASN A 176 -21.09 12.58 3.47
C ASN A 176 -20.78 12.36 4.95
N ASN A 177 -21.65 11.63 5.62
CA ASN A 177 -21.45 11.16 6.96
C ASN A 177 -21.45 9.63 6.97
N VAL A 178 -20.27 9.05 7.07
CA VAL A 178 -20.06 7.61 6.99
C VAL A 178 -19.65 7.07 8.35
N LYS A 179 -20.33 6.03 8.77
CA LYS A 179 -19.96 5.26 9.94
C LYS A 179 -19.93 3.78 9.61
N THR A 180 -18.77 3.17 9.68
CA THR A 180 -18.66 1.72 9.60
C THR A 180 -18.64 1.07 10.99
N GLY A 181 -18.57 -0.22 11.07
CA GLY A 181 -18.73 -0.93 12.33
C GLY A 181 -17.45 -1.54 12.86
N THR A 182 -17.41 -2.87 12.86
CA THR A 182 -16.19 -3.63 13.17
C THR A 182 -15.81 -4.46 11.96
N GLY A 183 -14.54 -4.63 11.74
CA GLY A 183 -13.98 -5.31 10.57
C GLY A 183 -12.98 -4.41 9.87
N ASN A 184 -12.38 -4.87 8.81
CA ASN A 184 -11.45 -4.06 8.04
C ASN A 184 -12.24 -3.36 6.94
N ASP A 185 -12.54 -2.08 7.15
CA ASP A 185 -13.42 -1.32 6.28
C ASP A 185 -12.63 -0.42 5.31
N THR A 186 -13.22 -0.17 4.15
CA THR A 186 -12.69 0.78 3.17
C THR A 186 -13.75 1.83 2.86
N VAL A 187 -13.42 3.10 3.02
CA VAL A 187 -14.29 4.23 2.65
C VAL A 187 -13.62 5.03 1.53
N VAL A 188 -14.32 5.20 0.43
CA VAL A 188 -13.87 5.96 -0.74
C VAL A 188 -14.62 7.30 -0.79
N LEU A 189 -13.86 8.37 -0.69
CA LEU A 189 -14.34 9.75 -0.79
C LEU A 189 -13.91 10.31 -2.14
N SER A 190 -14.84 10.72 -2.96
CA SER A 190 -14.56 11.22 -4.31
C SER A 190 -15.25 12.58 -4.58
N GLY A 191 -14.70 13.30 -5.56
CA GLY A 191 -15.20 14.60 -5.94
C GLY A 191 -14.44 15.78 -5.32
N ILE A 192 -14.90 16.97 -5.62
CA ILE A 192 -14.29 18.24 -5.19
C ILE A 192 -15.28 19.07 -4.39
N ALA A 193 -14.77 19.93 -3.51
CA ALA A 193 -15.58 20.88 -2.71
C ALA A 193 -16.62 20.22 -1.79
N HIS A 194 -16.21 19.18 -1.06
CA HIS A 194 -17.04 18.46 -0.08
C HIS A 194 -16.47 18.56 1.34
N ALA A 195 -17.29 18.19 2.32
CA ALA A 195 -16.90 18.15 3.73
C ALA A 195 -17.43 16.85 4.36
N ASP A 196 -16.60 15.82 4.35
CA ASP A 196 -16.98 14.50 4.82
C ASP A 196 -16.64 14.28 6.29
N VAL A 197 -17.45 13.48 6.95
CA VAL A 197 -17.22 12.99 8.29
C VAL A 197 -17.22 11.46 8.23
N VAL A 198 -16.11 10.84 8.60
CA VAL A 198 -15.92 9.40 8.53
C VAL A 198 -15.49 8.87 9.89
N ASP A 199 -16.20 7.86 10.40
CA ASP A 199 -15.83 7.05 11.56
C ASP A 199 -15.76 5.59 11.10
N THR A 200 -14.57 5.06 10.92
CA THR A 200 -14.38 3.71 10.38
C THR A 200 -14.52 2.62 11.44
N GLY A 201 -14.62 3.00 12.71
CA GLY A 201 -14.94 2.06 13.80
C GLY A 201 -13.75 1.31 14.36
N THR A 202 -13.78 -0.01 14.34
CA THR A 202 -12.69 -0.83 14.86
C THR A 202 -12.26 -1.88 13.85
N GLY A 203 -10.97 -1.97 13.62
CA GLY A 203 -10.38 -2.87 12.64
C GLY A 203 -9.05 -2.38 12.17
N PHE A 204 -8.74 -2.70 10.95
CA PHE A 204 -7.69 -2.04 10.19
C PHE A 204 -8.34 -1.40 8.96
N ASP A 205 -8.52 -0.10 9.03
CA ASP A 205 -9.43 0.62 8.16
C ASP A 205 -8.69 1.57 7.22
N VAL A 206 -9.22 1.70 6.01
CA VAL A 206 -8.65 2.52 4.94
C VAL A 206 -9.63 3.58 4.50
N VAL A 207 -9.15 4.82 4.35
CA VAL A 207 -9.91 5.88 3.68
C VAL A 207 -9.16 6.30 2.42
N GLN A 208 -9.81 6.14 1.28
CA GLN A 208 -9.29 6.54 -0.02
C GLN A 208 -9.81 7.92 -0.40
N LEU A 209 -8.91 8.76 -0.94
CA LEU A 209 -9.20 10.10 -1.44
C LEU A 209 -8.68 10.26 -2.86
N ASP A 210 -9.29 11.16 -3.61
CA ASP A 210 -8.84 11.55 -4.94
C ASP A 210 -7.63 12.48 -4.88
N GLY A 211 -6.80 12.48 -5.93
CA GLY A 211 -5.64 13.36 -6.06
C GLY A 211 -4.37 12.78 -5.43
N SER A 212 -3.38 13.64 -5.23
CA SER A 212 -2.14 13.29 -4.57
C SER A 212 -2.17 13.73 -3.10
N ARG A 213 -1.29 13.16 -2.31
CA ARG A 213 -1.13 13.53 -0.90
C ARG A 213 -0.81 15.03 -0.71
N ASP A 214 -0.02 15.62 -1.63
CA ASP A 214 0.35 17.04 -1.61
C ASP A 214 -0.84 17.99 -1.85
N ASP A 215 -1.97 17.46 -2.33
CA ASP A 215 -3.20 18.23 -2.49
C ASP A 215 -3.90 18.51 -1.15
N TYR A 216 -3.42 17.92 -0.04
CA TYR A 216 -4.05 18.00 1.27
C TYR A 216 -3.10 18.49 2.38
N ASN A 217 -3.66 19.26 3.31
CA ASN A 217 -3.02 19.57 4.59
C ASN A 217 -3.63 18.68 5.68
N PHE A 218 -2.77 18.15 6.54
CA PHE A 218 -3.13 17.23 7.60
C PHE A 218 -3.06 17.92 8.96
N ALA A 219 -4.09 17.76 9.78
CA ALA A 219 -4.09 18.22 11.16
C ALA A 219 -4.61 17.10 12.07
N ALA A 220 -3.75 16.59 12.97
CA ALA A 220 -4.18 15.65 13.99
C ALA A 220 -5.23 16.31 14.89
N GLY A 221 -6.35 15.62 15.06
CA GLY A 221 -7.44 16.03 15.93
C GLY A 221 -7.42 15.33 17.29
N SER A 222 -8.50 15.47 18.03
CA SER A 222 -8.72 14.69 19.26
C SER A 222 -9.36 13.33 18.93
N ASN A 223 -9.23 12.35 19.83
CA ASN A 223 -9.88 11.05 19.72
C ASN A 223 -9.49 10.26 18.46
N SER A 224 -8.20 10.14 18.21
CA SER A 224 -7.67 9.38 17.04
C SER A 224 -8.26 9.87 15.71
N SER A 225 -8.42 11.17 15.54
CA SER A 225 -8.91 11.76 14.30
C SER A 225 -7.83 12.54 13.55
N VAL A 226 -7.96 12.56 12.23
CA VAL A 226 -7.23 13.46 11.35
C VAL A 226 -8.23 14.35 10.60
N ASN A 227 -7.90 15.63 10.49
CA ASN A 227 -8.66 16.57 9.69
C ASN A 227 -7.84 16.91 8.44
N LEU A 228 -8.41 16.69 7.29
CA LEU A 228 -7.86 17.00 5.98
C LEU A 228 -8.50 18.26 5.43
N THR A 229 -7.68 19.13 4.86
CA THR A 229 -8.15 20.29 4.11
C THR A 229 -7.38 20.39 2.79
N SER A 230 -8.05 20.76 1.72
CA SER A 230 -7.38 20.96 0.44
C SER A 230 -6.27 22.00 0.55
N ALA A 231 -5.09 21.71 0.00
CA ALA A 231 -3.97 22.62 -0.12
C ALA A 231 -4.21 23.67 -1.23
N ALA A 232 -5.10 23.39 -2.20
CA ALA A 232 -5.43 24.29 -3.30
C ALA A 232 -6.38 25.38 -2.84
N GLU A 233 -6.05 26.66 -3.12
CA GLU A 233 -6.94 27.79 -2.82
C GLU A 233 -8.26 27.69 -3.61
N GLY A 234 -9.39 27.74 -2.90
CA GLY A 234 -10.72 27.81 -3.49
C GLY A 234 -11.41 26.46 -3.78
N VAL A 235 -10.76 25.37 -3.49
CA VAL A 235 -11.35 24.02 -3.54
C VAL A 235 -11.73 23.61 -2.13
N GLY A 236 -12.89 23.89 -1.64
CA GLY A 236 -13.30 23.71 -0.24
C GLY A 236 -13.39 22.25 0.25
N GLN A 237 -12.49 21.39 -0.19
CA GLN A 237 -12.48 19.95 0.16
C GLN A 237 -11.93 19.74 1.57
N THR A 238 -12.72 19.14 2.42
CA THR A 238 -12.35 18.79 3.80
C THR A 238 -12.83 17.39 4.14
N ALA A 239 -12.11 16.70 5.02
CA ALA A 239 -12.57 15.43 5.59
C ALA A 239 -12.16 15.36 7.06
N SER A 240 -13.07 14.93 7.93
CA SER A 240 -12.78 14.60 9.33
C SER A 240 -12.86 13.08 9.47
N ILE A 241 -11.72 12.43 9.61
CA ILE A 241 -11.62 10.97 9.62
C ILE A 241 -11.21 10.52 11.01
N THR A 242 -11.91 9.55 11.54
CA THR A 242 -11.69 9.00 12.89
C THR A 242 -11.54 7.48 12.78
N ASN A 243 -10.62 6.91 13.54
CA ASN A 243 -10.38 5.47 13.69
C ASN A 243 -9.82 4.75 12.44
N ALA A 244 -9.38 5.47 11.41
CA ALA A 244 -8.68 4.86 10.27
C ALA A 244 -7.19 4.68 10.57
N GLU A 245 -6.57 3.64 10.00
CA GLU A 245 -5.13 3.36 10.09
C GLU A 245 -4.37 3.77 8.84
N LEU A 246 -5.05 3.86 7.69
CA LEU A 246 -4.41 4.21 6.44
C LEU A 246 -5.25 5.17 5.61
N LEU A 247 -4.60 6.17 5.06
CA LEU A 247 -5.14 6.97 3.96
C LEU A 247 -4.46 6.55 2.66
N THR A 248 -5.24 6.46 1.60
CA THR A 248 -4.72 6.24 0.24
C THR A 248 -5.16 7.39 -0.66
N PHE A 249 -4.24 7.89 -1.48
CA PHE A 249 -4.48 8.96 -2.43
C PHE A 249 -4.29 8.39 -3.83
N VAL A 250 -5.32 8.51 -4.67
CA VAL A 250 -5.33 7.94 -6.01
C VAL A 250 -5.37 9.04 -7.07
N ASN A 251 -4.32 9.12 -7.88
CA ASN A 251 -4.20 10.06 -8.97
C ASN A 251 -3.85 9.31 -10.26
N GLY A 252 -4.86 8.85 -10.98
CA GLY A 252 -4.70 7.95 -12.11
C GLY A 252 -4.05 6.63 -11.70
N ASP A 253 -2.91 6.29 -12.30
CA ASP A 253 -2.18 5.04 -11.96
C ASP A 253 -1.25 5.20 -10.74
N GLN A 254 -1.20 6.38 -10.11
CA GLN A 254 -0.36 6.64 -8.95
C GLN A 254 -1.15 6.47 -7.66
N VAL A 255 -0.62 5.70 -6.73
CA VAL A 255 -1.18 5.50 -5.40
C VAL A 255 -0.13 5.87 -4.36
N GLU A 256 -0.47 6.84 -3.52
CA GLU A 256 0.34 7.24 -2.37
C GLU A 256 -0.38 6.85 -1.09
N THR A 257 0.35 6.58 -0.02
CA THR A 257 -0.24 6.18 1.26
C THR A 257 0.27 7.03 2.41
N VAL A 258 -0.61 7.27 3.40
CA VAL A 258 -0.27 7.89 4.66
C VAL A 258 -0.79 7.02 5.80
N ALA A 259 0.11 6.52 6.62
CA ALA A 259 -0.25 5.75 7.80
C ALA A 259 -0.66 6.67 8.96
N LEU A 260 -1.77 6.36 9.58
CA LEU A 260 -2.29 7.04 10.77
C LEU A 260 -1.99 6.17 11.99
N VAL A 261 -1.08 6.61 12.83
CA VAL A 261 -0.59 5.80 13.95
C VAL A 261 -0.85 6.48 15.30
N GLN A 262 -0.93 5.69 16.37
CA GLN A 262 -1.31 6.17 17.69
C GLN A 262 -0.13 6.68 18.51
N ASN A 263 1.09 6.27 18.19
CA ASN A 263 2.28 6.61 18.96
C ASN A 263 3.56 6.62 18.11
N GLU A 264 4.60 7.22 18.67
CA GLU A 264 5.92 7.35 18.00
C GLU A 264 6.64 6.02 17.77
N ALA A 265 6.32 4.95 18.50
CA ALA A 265 6.94 3.66 18.25
C ALA A 265 6.40 3.02 16.96
N GLU A 266 5.10 3.12 16.73
CA GLU A 266 4.48 2.71 15.46
C GLU A 266 5.02 3.56 14.31
N ALA A 267 5.10 4.89 14.50
CA ALA A 267 5.64 5.79 13.49
C ALA A 267 7.09 5.44 13.14
N ALA A 268 7.95 5.21 14.14
CA ALA A 268 9.34 4.85 13.91
C ALA A 268 9.50 3.52 13.15
N ALA A 269 8.64 2.54 13.42
CA ALA A 269 8.63 1.28 12.69
C ALA A 269 8.29 1.50 11.20
N LEU A 270 7.31 2.36 10.90
CA LEU A 270 6.88 2.62 9.52
C LEU A 270 7.86 3.52 8.74
N ARG A 271 8.52 4.48 9.40
CA ARG A 271 9.58 5.29 8.77
C ARG A 271 10.76 4.46 8.27
N LEU A 272 10.92 3.22 8.76
CA LEU A 272 11.94 2.31 8.24
C LEU A 272 11.68 1.87 6.79
N TYR A 273 10.43 1.90 6.30
CA TYR A 273 10.15 1.65 4.88
C TYR A 273 10.84 2.70 4.00
N GLN A 274 10.63 3.98 4.28
CA GLN A 274 11.29 5.04 3.53
C GLN A 274 12.79 5.02 3.76
N GLY A 275 13.24 4.86 5.01
CA GLY A 275 14.66 4.90 5.35
C GLY A 275 15.48 3.75 4.76
N LEU A 276 14.96 2.53 4.77
CA LEU A 276 15.69 1.34 4.34
C LEU A 276 15.32 0.86 2.94
N LEU A 277 14.05 1.05 2.52
CA LEU A 277 13.55 0.54 1.24
C LEU A 277 13.29 1.66 0.21
N GLY A 278 13.32 2.93 0.62
CA GLY A 278 13.08 4.07 -0.26
C GLY A 278 11.64 4.15 -0.80
N ARG A 279 10.69 3.58 -0.09
CA ARG A 279 9.27 3.57 -0.46
C ARG A 279 8.35 3.68 0.75
N ASP A 280 7.09 4.00 0.51
CA ASP A 280 6.05 4.00 1.51
C ASP A 280 5.68 2.57 1.93
N ALA A 281 5.14 2.44 3.15
CA ALA A 281 4.59 1.19 3.61
C ALA A 281 3.29 0.89 2.85
N ASP A 282 3.15 -0.32 2.34
CA ASP A 282 1.88 -0.82 1.82
C ASP A 282 0.93 -1.24 2.96
N LEU A 283 -0.32 -1.48 2.62
CA LEU A 283 -1.37 -1.85 3.58
C LEU A 283 -0.97 -2.99 4.52
N GLU A 284 -0.44 -4.07 3.97
CA GLU A 284 -0.02 -5.25 4.74
C GLU A 284 1.19 -4.94 5.62
N GLY A 285 2.09 -4.10 5.15
CA GLY A 285 3.24 -3.61 5.91
C GLY A 285 2.82 -2.76 7.10
N VAL A 286 1.92 -1.78 6.91
CA VAL A 286 1.38 -0.97 8.00
C VAL A 286 0.73 -1.87 9.04
N LYS A 287 -0.18 -2.74 8.63
CA LYS A 287 -0.89 -3.67 9.51
C LYS A 287 0.06 -4.59 10.29
N SER A 288 1.05 -5.17 9.59
CA SER A 288 2.01 -6.10 10.19
C SER A 288 2.88 -5.43 11.25
N PHE A 289 3.45 -4.25 10.95
CA PHE A 289 4.38 -3.60 11.86
C PHE A 289 3.69 -2.84 12.99
N VAL A 290 2.52 -2.24 12.77
CA VAL A 290 1.70 -1.67 13.85
C VAL A 290 1.30 -2.78 14.83
N ASN A 291 0.84 -3.92 14.34
CA ASN A 291 0.53 -5.06 15.21
C ASN A 291 1.77 -5.56 15.96
N ALA A 292 2.93 -5.69 15.30
CA ALA A 292 4.16 -6.13 15.95
C ALA A 292 4.57 -5.20 17.10
N VAL A 293 4.47 -3.87 16.91
CA VAL A 293 4.72 -2.89 17.97
C VAL A 293 3.73 -3.06 19.13
N ASN A 294 2.46 -3.21 18.83
CA ASN A 294 1.39 -3.37 19.83
C ASN A 294 1.50 -4.69 20.61
N GLU A 295 2.04 -5.73 19.98
CA GLU A 295 2.37 -7.01 20.64
C GLU A 295 3.67 -6.96 21.45
N GLY A 296 4.39 -5.83 21.44
CA GLY A 296 5.58 -5.59 22.23
C GLY A 296 6.90 -5.99 21.56
N THR A 297 6.91 -6.18 20.23
CA THR A 297 8.15 -6.39 19.46
C THR A 297 8.99 -5.12 19.54
N SER A 298 10.30 -5.26 19.84
CA SER A 298 11.17 -4.09 19.95
C SER A 298 11.44 -3.45 18.59
N LEU A 299 11.62 -2.14 18.55
CA LEU A 299 11.98 -1.41 17.31
C LEU A 299 13.29 -1.95 16.71
N THR A 300 14.23 -2.37 17.53
CA THR A 300 15.48 -3.01 17.05
C THR A 300 15.22 -4.33 16.35
N ASP A 301 14.28 -5.16 16.85
CA ASP A 301 13.91 -6.41 16.16
C ASP A 301 13.18 -6.13 14.87
N ILE A 302 12.33 -5.10 14.82
CA ILE A 302 11.65 -4.66 13.60
C ILE A 302 12.68 -4.15 12.58
N ALA A 303 13.62 -3.29 12.97
CA ALA A 303 14.68 -2.81 12.10
C ALA A 303 15.55 -3.97 11.57
N ASN A 304 15.86 -4.95 12.42
CA ASN A 304 16.56 -6.16 11.99
C ASN A 304 15.72 -6.99 11.00
N ALA A 305 14.40 -7.05 11.14
CA ALA A 305 13.55 -7.72 10.18
C ALA A 305 13.60 -7.05 8.79
N PHE A 306 13.62 -5.72 8.72
CA PHE A 306 13.85 -4.98 7.48
C PHE A 306 15.22 -5.28 6.87
N LEU A 307 16.30 -5.15 7.66
CA LEU A 307 17.68 -5.38 7.21
C LEU A 307 17.93 -6.82 6.71
N ASN A 308 17.18 -7.79 7.24
CA ASN A 308 17.26 -9.19 6.84
C ASN A 308 16.18 -9.58 5.80
N SER A 309 15.35 -8.64 5.35
CA SER A 309 14.33 -8.91 4.34
C SER A 309 14.95 -9.23 2.98
N THR A 310 14.26 -10.03 2.17
CA THR A 310 14.69 -10.31 0.80
C THR A 310 14.69 -9.06 -0.08
N GLU A 311 13.80 -8.10 0.21
CA GLU A 311 13.70 -6.83 -0.50
C GLU A 311 14.95 -5.97 -0.25
N PHE A 312 15.30 -5.72 1.00
CA PHE A 312 16.49 -4.95 1.35
C PHE A 312 17.77 -5.63 0.87
N ALA A 313 17.92 -6.92 1.15
CA ALA A 313 19.09 -7.69 0.70
C ALA A 313 19.19 -7.69 -0.83
N GLY A 314 18.08 -7.81 -1.56
CA GLY A 314 18.03 -7.76 -3.01
C GLY A 314 18.51 -6.41 -3.56
N ALA A 315 18.04 -5.30 -3.00
CA ALA A 315 18.43 -3.95 -3.41
C ALA A 315 19.94 -3.70 -3.17
N VAL A 316 20.43 -4.00 -1.95
CA VAL A 316 21.84 -3.85 -1.58
C VAL A 316 22.75 -4.75 -2.42
N ASN A 317 22.37 -6.01 -2.63
CA ASN A 317 23.15 -6.94 -3.45
C ASN A 317 23.20 -6.50 -4.91
N THR A 318 22.10 -5.98 -5.46
CA THR A 318 22.06 -5.47 -6.84
C THR A 318 23.05 -4.31 -7.01
N ALA A 319 23.05 -3.35 -6.08
CA ALA A 319 23.98 -2.22 -6.10
C ALA A 319 25.43 -2.70 -6.00
N ASN A 320 25.75 -3.52 -5.02
CA ASN A 320 27.11 -4.04 -4.82
C ASN A 320 27.62 -4.89 -5.99
N ILE A 321 26.77 -5.70 -6.63
CA ILE A 321 27.13 -6.45 -7.84
C ILE A 321 27.40 -5.47 -8.98
N GLY A 322 26.56 -4.45 -9.16
CA GLY A 322 26.76 -3.39 -10.15
C GLY A 322 28.13 -2.71 -10.00
N ASP A 323 28.47 -2.31 -8.77
CA ASP A 323 29.77 -1.68 -8.46
C ASP A 323 30.95 -2.60 -8.77
N LEU A 324 30.86 -3.90 -8.49
CA LEU A 324 31.89 -4.86 -8.84
C LEU A 324 32.04 -5.06 -10.35
N TYR A 325 30.94 -5.04 -11.12
CA TYR A 325 30.99 -5.07 -12.57
C TYR A 325 31.65 -3.82 -13.15
N GLN A 326 31.28 -2.63 -12.64
CA GLN A 326 31.92 -1.38 -13.03
C GLN A 326 33.43 -1.40 -12.70
N THR A 327 33.78 -1.88 -11.50
CA THR A 327 35.16 -1.97 -11.02
C THR A 327 36.05 -2.89 -11.88
N LEU A 328 35.53 -4.09 -12.14
CA LEU A 328 36.34 -5.18 -12.71
C LEU A 328 36.18 -5.32 -14.21
N LEU A 329 35.11 -4.85 -14.81
CA LEU A 329 34.76 -5.00 -16.21
C LEU A 329 34.50 -3.65 -16.93
N GLY A 330 34.32 -2.55 -16.18
CA GLY A 330 34.05 -1.22 -16.74
C GLY A 330 32.66 -1.08 -17.39
N ARG A 331 31.71 -1.90 -16.99
CA ARG A 331 30.31 -1.90 -17.49
C ARG A 331 29.32 -2.26 -16.44
N ASP A 332 28.05 -2.00 -16.72
CA ASP A 332 26.93 -2.44 -15.86
C ASP A 332 26.77 -3.97 -15.91
N ALA A 333 26.25 -4.54 -14.82
CA ALA A 333 25.87 -5.95 -14.80
C ALA A 333 24.69 -6.18 -15.75
N ASP A 334 24.77 -7.23 -16.57
CA ASP A 334 23.58 -7.71 -17.28
C ASP A 334 22.66 -8.52 -16.35
N GLU A 335 21.42 -8.69 -16.76
CA GLU A 335 20.38 -9.36 -15.97
C GLU A 335 20.83 -10.76 -15.52
N THR A 336 21.33 -11.57 -16.45
CA THR A 336 21.79 -12.94 -16.17
C THR A 336 22.95 -12.97 -15.18
N GLY A 337 23.91 -12.06 -15.33
CA GLY A 337 25.05 -11.95 -14.42
C GLY A 337 24.63 -11.47 -13.02
N SER A 338 23.74 -10.48 -12.96
CA SER A 338 23.17 -10.01 -11.71
C SER A 338 22.42 -11.10 -10.97
N GLU A 339 21.51 -11.82 -11.64
CA GLU A 339 20.74 -12.92 -11.05
C GLU A 339 21.63 -14.06 -10.54
N ALA A 340 22.66 -14.45 -11.31
CA ALA A 340 23.59 -15.50 -10.92
C ALA A 340 24.37 -15.16 -9.64
N PHE A 341 24.82 -13.91 -9.50
CA PHE A 341 25.54 -13.49 -8.29
C PHE A 341 24.61 -13.19 -7.12
N GLN A 342 23.39 -12.71 -7.36
CA GLN A 342 22.36 -12.65 -6.31
C GLN A 342 22.06 -14.05 -5.75
N ALA A 343 21.94 -15.06 -6.60
CA ALA A 343 21.76 -16.44 -6.17
C ALA A 343 22.98 -16.96 -5.40
N LEU A 344 24.22 -16.59 -5.76
CA LEU A 344 25.42 -16.92 -4.99
C LEU A 344 25.34 -16.33 -3.57
N LEU A 345 24.99 -15.05 -3.45
CA LEU A 345 24.86 -14.36 -2.16
C LEU A 345 23.74 -14.97 -1.31
N ALA A 346 22.60 -15.26 -1.90
CA ALA A 346 21.46 -15.89 -1.24
C ALA A 346 21.80 -17.31 -0.70
N ASN A 347 22.74 -18.00 -1.34
CA ASN A 347 23.24 -19.33 -0.90
C ASN A 347 24.44 -19.25 0.08
N GLY A 348 24.70 -18.08 0.66
CA GLY A 348 25.72 -17.87 1.68
C GLY A 348 27.12 -17.54 1.15
N GLY A 349 27.24 -17.23 -0.15
CA GLY A 349 28.46 -16.62 -0.70
C GLY A 349 28.63 -15.19 -0.19
N SER A 350 29.83 -14.63 -0.36
CA SER A 350 30.16 -13.24 0.01
C SER A 350 30.41 -12.37 -1.20
N LEU A 351 30.35 -11.04 -1.04
CA LEU A 351 30.77 -10.07 -2.09
C LEU A 351 32.22 -10.31 -2.51
N ALA A 352 33.09 -10.75 -1.59
CA ALA A 352 34.45 -11.14 -1.91
C ALA A 352 34.50 -12.37 -2.85
N ASP A 353 33.55 -13.30 -2.73
CA ASP A 353 33.44 -14.44 -3.65
C ASP A 353 32.94 -14.00 -5.03
N VAL A 354 31.99 -13.04 -5.08
CA VAL A 354 31.53 -12.43 -6.33
C VAL A 354 32.68 -11.72 -7.02
N ALA A 355 33.44 -10.86 -6.31
CA ALA A 355 34.59 -10.14 -6.85
C ALA A 355 35.66 -11.12 -7.39
N ALA A 356 35.92 -12.21 -6.65
CA ALA A 356 36.85 -13.26 -7.07
C ALA A 356 36.42 -13.93 -8.38
N ALA A 357 35.12 -14.26 -8.49
CA ALA A 357 34.57 -14.89 -9.70
C ALA A 357 34.64 -13.95 -10.93
N ILE A 358 34.27 -12.68 -10.78
CA ILE A 358 34.33 -11.67 -11.84
C ILE A 358 35.81 -11.47 -12.28
N ALA A 359 36.73 -11.31 -11.32
CA ALA A 359 38.14 -11.03 -11.59
C ALA A 359 38.87 -12.10 -12.45
N VAL A 360 38.38 -13.33 -12.50
CA VAL A 360 38.94 -14.43 -13.30
C VAL A 360 38.04 -14.86 -14.45
N SER A 361 36.96 -14.13 -14.71
CA SER A 361 36.06 -14.40 -15.85
C SER A 361 36.78 -14.26 -17.19
N GLU A 362 36.29 -14.92 -18.23
CA GLU A 362 36.83 -14.78 -19.60
C GLU A 362 36.81 -13.31 -20.06
N GLU A 363 35.80 -12.55 -19.66
CA GLU A 363 35.66 -11.14 -19.97
C GLU A 363 36.74 -10.30 -19.28
N ALA A 364 36.98 -10.48 -17.99
CA ALA A 364 38.06 -9.79 -17.28
C ALA A 364 39.45 -10.14 -17.82
N GLN A 365 39.64 -11.37 -18.27
CA GLN A 365 40.88 -11.79 -18.91
C GLN A 365 41.06 -11.14 -20.28
N ALA A 366 39.98 -10.95 -21.05
CA ALA A 366 40.01 -10.32 -22.36
C ALA A 366 40.33 -8.80 -22.32
N LEU A 367 40.10 -8.14 -21.16
CA LEU A 367 40.49 -6.72 -21.00
C LEU A 367 41.99 -6.49 -20.99
N ASP A 368 42.78 -7.53 -20.77
CA ASP A 368 44.26 -7.50 -20.73
C ASP A 368 44.82 -6.36 -19.84
N GLN A 369 44.15 -6.06 -18.77
CA GLN A 369 44.49 -5.00 -17.82
C GLN A 369 45.81 -5.32 -17.11
N SER A 370 46.64 -4.30 -16.86
CA SER A 370 47.88 -4.51 -16.10
C SER A 370 47.54 -4.87 -14.62
N ASN A 371 48.43 -5.61 -13.96
CA ASN A 371 48.25 -5.94 -12.54
C ASN A 371 48.17 -4.69 -11.66
N GLY A 372 48.95 -3.64 -12.01
CA GLY A 372 48.91 -2.37 -11.28
C GLY A 372 47.57 -1.65 -11.40
N ASP A 373 46.98 -1.60 -12.60
CA ASP A 373 45.68 -0.96 -12.82
C ASP A 373 44.57 -1.76 -12.17
N PHE A 374 44.59 -3.09 -12.27
CA PHE A 374 43.64 -3.97 -11.57
C PHE A 374 43.60 -3.72 -10.05
N VAL A 375 44.76 -3.59 -9.39
CA VAL A 375 44.85 -3.31 -7.97
C VAL A 375 44.35 -1.89 -7.67
N ARG A 376 44.69 -0.88 -8.49
CA ARG A 376 44.22 0.51 -8.29
C ARG A 376 42.71 0.62 -8.40
N ASP A 377 42.13 -0.04 -9.39
CA ASP A 377 40.66 -0.02 -9.57
C ASP A 377 39.92 -0.66 -8.37
N LEU A 378 40.45 -1.79 -7.86
CA LEU A 378 39.91 -2.39 -6.63
C LEU A 378 40.03 -1.45 -5.42
N TYR A 379 41.16 -0.76 -5.24
CA TYR A 379 41.30 0.21 -4.14
C TYR A 379 40.35 1.40 -4.30
N SER A 380 40.26 1.95 -5.52
CA SER A 380 39.39 3.09 -5.79
C SER A 380 37.93 2.78 -5.53
N ASN A 381 37.44 1.64 -6.01
CA ASN A 381 36.01 1.33 -5.97
C ASN A 381 35.60 0.55 -4.71
N ALA A 382 36.36 -0.47 -4.29
CA ALA A 382 36.01 -1.25 -3.12
C ALA A 382 36.41 -0.59 -1.79
N LEU A 383 37.40 0.30 -1.78
CA LEU A 383 37.87 0.99 -0.58
C LEU A 383 37.62 2.49 -0.61
N GLY A 384 37.19 3.05 -1.75
CA GLY A 384 36.90 4.48 -1.90
C GLY A 384 38.13 5.40 -1.85
N ARG A 385 39.34 4.87 -2.11
CA ARG A 385 40.57 5.61 -2.08
C ARG A 385 41.62 5.09 -3.08
N GLU A 386 42.61 5.89 -3.38
CA GLU A 386 43.77 5.43 -4.16
C GLU A 386 44.62 4.43 -3.34
N ALA A 387 45.23 3.48 -4.00
CA ALA A 387 46.23 2.59 -3.40
C ALA A 387 47.50 3.39 -3.04
N ASP A 388 47.96 3.27 -1.81
CA ASP A 388 49.29 3.76 -1.48
C ASP A 388 50.39 2.86 -2.07
N ASP A 389 51.61 3.39 -2.18
CA ASP A 389 52.72 2.67 -2.81
C ASP A 389 52.97 1.30 -2.15
N ALA A 390 52.85 1.20 -0.82
CA ALA A 390 53.12 -0.02 -0.10
C ALA A 390 52.02 -1.09 -0.34
N GLY A 391 50.76 -0.70 -0.37
CA GLY A 391 49.61 -1.57 -0.67
C GLY A 391 49.64 -2.04 -2.10
N LEU A 392 49.88 -1.11 -3.04
CA LEU A 392 50.06 -1.42 -4.48
C LEU A 392 51.18 -2.42 -4.70
N ASP A 393 52.39 -2.14 -4.16
CA ASP A 393 53.56 -3.00 -4.30
C ASP A 393 53.35 -4.40 -3.70
N ALA A 394 52.67 -4.47 -2.55
CA ALA A 394 52.37 -5.75 -1.88
C ALA A 394 51.49 -6.64 -2.76
N TRP A 395 50.36 -6.11 -3.28
CA TRP A 395 49.46 -6.89 -4.12
C TRP A 395 50.00 -7.20 -5.51
N VAL A 396 50.69 -6.26 -6.14
CA VAL A 396 51.34 -6.49 -7.42
C VAL A 396 52.46 -7.54 -7.29
N SER A 397 53.22 -7.52 -6.19
CA SER A 397 54.22 -8.56 -5.89
C SER A 397 53.54 -9.92 -5.61
N ALA A 398 52.40 -9.97 -4.95
CA ALA A 398 51.66 -11.21 -4.75
C ALA A 398 51.24 -11.83 -6.09
N LEU A 399 50.67 -11.03 -7.00
CA LEU A 399 50.34 -11.44 -8.38
C LEU A 399 51.54 -11.95 -9.14
N PHE A 400 52.68 -11.24 -9.04
CA PHE A 400 53.92 -11.65 -9.69
C PHE A 400 54.49 -12.96 -9.15
N ASN A 401 54.25 -13.24 -7.85
CA ASN A 401 54.67 -14.46 -7.18
C ASN A 401 53.66 -15.61 -7.29
N GLY A 402 52.60 -15.45 -8.10
CA GLY A 402 51.70 -16.53 -8.46
C GLY A 402 50.32 -16.54 -7.73
N ALA A 403 50.00 -15.51 -6.96
CA ALA A 403 48.64 -15.32 -6.52
C ALA A 403 47.72 -15.04 -7.72
N SER A 404 46.49 -15.53 -7.68
CA SER A 404 45.51 -15.23 -8.72
C SER A 404 44.86 -13.86 -8.50
N ARG A 405 44.29 -13.29 -9.55
CA ARG A 405 43.45 -12.07 -9.44
C ARG A 405 42.22 -12.31 -8.53
N ALA A 406 41.71 -13.53 -8.49
CA ALA A 406 40.66 -13.91 -7.57
C ALA A 406 41.10 -13.79 -6.09
N ASP A 407 42.32 -14.23 -5.76
CA ASP A 407 42.82 -14.12 -4.37
C ASP A 407 43.01 -12.66 -3.97
N VAL A 408 43.50 -11.80 -4.89
CA VAL A 408 43.68 -10.38 -4.64
C VAL A 408 42.31 -9.65 -4.49
N ALA A 409 41.38 -9.90 -5.42
CA ALA A 409 40.04 -9.33 -5.34
C ALA A 409 39.33 -9.72 -4.03
N LYS A 410 39.39 -11.02 -3.67
CA LYS A 410 38.85 -11.53 -2.43
C LYS A 410 39.51 -10.91 -1.20
N GLY A 411 40.82 -10.71 -1.24
CA GLY A 411 41.57 -10.11 -0.14
C GLY A 411 41.27 -8.64 0.09
N ILE A 412 41.06 -7.87 -0.97
CA ILE A 412 40.74 -6.43 -0.89
C ILE A 412 39.27 -6.24 -0.52
N VAL A 413 38.34 -6.85 -1.26
CA VAL A 413 36.89 -6.72 -1.02
C VAL A 413 36.46 -7.36 0.31
N GLY A 414 37.14 -8.40 0.78
CA GLY A 414 36.88 -9.03 2.08
C GLY A 414 37.68 -8.42 3.26
N SER A 415 38.36 -7.26 3.06
CA SER A 415 39.15 -6.64 4.11
C SER A 415 38.29 -5.90 5.14
N ALA A 416 38.84 -5.65 6.32
CA ALA A 416 38.21 -4.81 7.35
C ALA A 416 37.97 -3.37 6.83
N GLU A 417 38.85 -2.85 5.98
CA GLU A 417 38.69 -1.54 5.36
C GLU A 417 37.48 -1.50 4.40
N ALA A 418 37.28 -2.55 3.61
CA ALA A 418 36.08 -2.68 2.76
C ALA A 418 34.80 -2.78 3.60
N ALA A 419 34.83 -3.45 4.75
CA ALA A 419 33.71 -3.49 5.67
C ALA A 419 33.36 -2.09 6.22
N THR A 420 34.38 -1.30 6.60
CA THR A 420 34.15 0.10 7.05
C THR A 420 33.59 0.98 5.91
N LYS A 421 34.05 0.74 4.66
CA LYS A 421 33.48 1.43 3.50
C LYS A 421 32.02 1.06 3.31
N SER A 422 31.67 -0.21 3.43
CA SER A 422 30.28 -0.70 3.35
C SER A 422 29.40 -0.08 4.44
N ASP A 423 29.90 0.07 5.66
CA ASP A 423 29.21 0.76 6.76
C ASP A 423 28.99 2.26 6.43
N ALA A 424 29.98 2.92 5.82
CA ALA A 424 29.85 4.28 5.36
C ALA A 424 28.81 4.43 4.23
N ASP A 425 28.79 3.51 3.29
CA ASP A 425 27.82 3.49 2.18
C ASP A 425 26.40 3.26 2.69
N PHE A 426 26.23 2.39 3.67
CA PHE A 426 24.94 2.18 4.34
C PHE A 426 24.43 3.47 5.01
N ILE A 427 25.30 4.21 5.70
CA ILE A 427 24.95 5.49 6.32
C ILE A 427 24.58 6.53 5.24
N ASP A 428 25.37 6.62 4.16
CA ASP A 428 25.11 7.55 3.05
C ASP A 428 23.74 7.23 2.38
N ALA A 429 23.44 5.94 2.18
CA ALA A 429 22.15 5.51 1.64
C ALA A 429 20.99 5.92 2.54
N LEU A 430 21.10 5.71 3.86
CA LEU A 430 20.08 6.13 4.83
C LEU A 430 19.88 7.65 4.84
N TYR A 431 20.96 8.44 4.78
CA TYR A 431 20.85 9.88 4.68
C TYR A 431 20.12 10.31 3.41
N GLN A 432 20.38 9.64 2.29
CA GLN A 432 19.73 9.95 1.02
C GLN A 432 18.25 9.55 1.05
N THR A 433 17.90 8.38 1.57
CA THR A 433 16.52 7.87 1.55
C THR A 433 15.63 8.47 2.64
N ALA A 434 16.17 8.66 3.85
CA ALA A 434 15.40 9.16 4.99
C ALA A 434 15.45 10.69 5.15
N LEU A 435 16.53 11.35 4.69
CA LEU A 435 16.75 12.79 4.91
C LEU A 435 16.86 13.60 3.61
N ASP A 436 16.74 12.95 2.46
CA ASP A 436 16.88 13.53 1.10
C ASP A 436 18.13 14.43 0.95
N ARG A 437 19.23 14.02 1.54
CA ARG A 437 20.52 14.70 1.44
C ARG A 437 21.71 13.77 1.67
N THR A 438 22.88 14.22 1.29
CA THR A 438 24.13 13.52 1.62
C THR A 438 24.49 13.69 3.09
N ALA A 439 25.10 12.66 3.70
CA ALA A 439 25.66 12.76 5.03
C ALA A 439 26.81 13.78 5.07
N ASP A 440 26.83 14.67 6.05
CA ASP A 440 27.99 15.47 6.33
C ASP A 440 29.08 14.66 7.08
N ASP A 441 30.31 15.12 7.02
CA ASP A 441 31.46 14.41 7.60
C ASP A 441 31.27 14.11 9.10
N ALA A 442 30.67 15.02 9.85
CA ALA A 442 30.46 14.86 11.29
C ALA A 442 29.36 13.84 11.59
N GLY A 443 28.24 13.87 10.86
CA GLY A 443 27.15 12.91 10.97
C GLY A 443 27.61 11.50 10.60
N LYS A 444 28.31 11.37 9.45
CA LYS A 444 28.89 10.09 9.04
C LYS A 444 29.87 9.53 10.06
N ALA A 445 30.82 10.34 10.53
CA ALA A 445 31.79 9.92 11.54
C ALA A 445 31.12 9.52 12.87
N GLY A 446 30.04 10.22 13.24
CA GLY A 446 29.27 9.89 14.44
C GLY A 446 28.62 8.51 14.36
N TRP A 447 27.99 8.17 13.23
CA TRP A 447 27.35 6.88 13.04
C TRP A 447 28.36 5.74 12.85
N LEU A 448 29.48 5.98 12.16
CA LEU A 448 30.58 5.00 12.09
C LEU A 448 31.12 4.69 13.49
N ALA A 449 31.27 5.69 14.36
CA ALA A 449 31.67 5.45 15.73
C ALA A 449 30.65 4.62 16.54
N VAL A 450 29.35 4.73 16.24
CA VAL A 450 28.34 3.84 16.86
C VAL A 450 28.62 2.40 16.47
N LEU A 451 28.85 2.11 15.19
CA LEU A 451 29.14 0.75 14.69
C LEU A 451 30.48 0.22 15.25
N GLU A 452 31.53 1.05 15.26
CA GLU A 452 32.84 0.69 15.84
C GLU A 452 32.78 0.34 17.34
N ASN A 453 31.87 0.98 18.08
CA ASN A 453 31.66 0.72 19.50
C ASN A 453 30.66 -0.42 19.79
N GLY A 454 30.26 -1.19 18.77
CA GLY A 454 29.43 -2.38 18.89
C GLY A 454 27.93 -2.13 18.76
N GLY A 455 27.51 -0.95 18.32
CA GLY A 455 26.16 -0.69 17.85
C GLY A 455 25.87 -1.46 16.55
N SER A 456 24.62 -1.63 16.22
CA SER A 456 24.14 -2.35 15.03
C SER A 456 23.69 -1.40 13.91
N HIS A 457 23.58 -1.92 12.68
CA HIS A 457 22.92 -1.20 11.59
C HIS A 457 21.47 -0.81 11.92
N ALA A 458 20.77 -1.64 12.73
CA ALA A 458 19.44 -1.32 13.24
C ALA A 458 19.45 -0.07 14.15
N ASP A 459 20.46 0.08 15.00
CA ASP A 459 20.59 1.26 15.86
C ASP A 459 20.85 2.53 15.02
N VAL A 460 21.66 2.41 13.97
CA VAL A 460 21.93 3.51 13.03
C VAL A 460 20.65 3.88 12.28
N ALA A 461 19.95 2.90 11.71
CA ALA A 461 18.71 3.14 10.96
C ALA A 461 17.66 3.83 11.83
N LEU A 462 17.39 3.29 13.03
CA LEU A 462 16.43 3.88 13.97
C LEU A 462 16.84 5.27 14.43
N GLY A 463 18.15 5.50 14.64
CA GLY A 463 18.66 6.80 15.05
C GLY A 463 18.50 7.87 13.96
N ILE A 464 18.65 7.52 12.69
CA ILE A 464 18.48 8.43 11.55
C ILE A 464 16.99 8.70 11.27
N VAL A 465 16.17 7.66 11.11
CA VAL A 465 14.72 7.83 10.82
C VAL A 465 13.96 8.44 12.00
N GLY A 466 14.43 8.25 13.23
CA GLY A 466 13.87 8.84 14.45
C GLY A 466 14.46 10.19 14.83
N SER A 467 15.39 10.75 14.05
CA SER A 467 15.90 12.11 14.27
C SER A 467 14.81 13.16 13.97
N ALA A 468 14.93 14.36 14.54
CA ALA A 468 14.01 15.45 14.24
C ALA A 468 13.90 15.71 12.72
N GLU A 469 15.02 15.66 12.01
CA GLU A 469 15.07 15.83 10.56
C GLU A 469 14.38 14.66 9.83
N GLY A 470 14.58 13.41 10.27
CA GLY A 470 13.92 12.23 9.68
C GLY A 470 12.41 12.20 9.93
N ILE A 471 11.97 12.79 11.05
CA ILE A 471 10.54 12.96 11.34
C ILE A 471 9.95 14.04 10.44
N ASP A 472 10.65 15.18 10.29
CA ASP A 472 10.18 16.31 9.48
C ASP A 472 10.16 16.00 7.97
N ASN A 473 11.07 15.14 7.49
CA ASN A 473 11.13 14.73 6.08
C ASN A 473 10.19 13.56 5.74
N ASN A 474 9.69 12.87 6.77
CA ASN A 474 8.77 11.76 6.56
C ASN A 474 7.34 12.26 6.62
N ASP A 475 6.69 12.27 5.51
CA ASP A 475 5.35 12.80 5.32
C ASP A 475 4.28 11.71 5.10
N ASN A 476 4.67 10.43 5.07
CA ASN A 476 3.80 9.28 4.88
C ASN A 476 3.33 8.63 6.21
N VAL A 477 3.63 9.24 7.35
CA VAL A 477 3.17 8.77 8.67
C VAL A 477 2.71 9.96 9.52
N VAL A 478 1.46 9.92 9.96
CA VAL A 478 0.87 10.92 10.86
C VAL A 478 0.59 10.29 12.22
N VAL A 479 1.16 10.88 13.27
CA VAL A 479 0.91 10.45 14.65
C VAL A 479 -0.34 11.14 15.18
N LEU A 480 -1.37 10.36 15.45
CA LEU A 480 -2.61 10.81 16.06
C LEU A 480 -2.44 10.79 17.58
N HIS A 481 -2.35 11.94 18.20
CA HIS A 481 -2.25 12.01 19.65
C HIS A 481 -3.58 11.57 20.26
N GLY A 482 -3.63 10.35 20.77
CA GLY A 482 -4.71 9.92 21.64
C GLY A 482 -4.79 10.84 22.85
N GLN A 483 -5.97 11.27 23.25
CA GLN A 483 -6.18 11.97 24.51
C GLN A 483 -5.73 11.06 25.65
N VAL A 484 -4.71 11.44 26.38
CA VAL A 484 -4.38 10.89 27.71
C VAL A 484 -5.42 11.36 28.70
#